data_e5f7ccad17ff3290c9fb7780558fae65
#
_entry.id   e5f7ccad17ff3290c9fb7780558fae65
#
_cell.length_a   1.000
_cell.length_b   1.000
_cell.length_c   1.000
_cell.angle_alpha   90.00
_cell.angle_beta   90.00
_cell.angle_gamma   90.00
#
_symmetry.space_group_name_H-M   'P 1'
#
loop_
_entity.id
_entity.type
_entity.pdbx_description
1 polymer ?
#
loop_
_entity_poly.entity_id
_entity_poly.type
_entity_poly.pdbx_seq_one_letter_code
_entity_poly.pdbx_strand_id
1 'polypeptide(L)'
;MRPRASPPDTLQSVTVLEAVDGLAAQHGEAGVPFKELEAAIQSRLSFRALTDGLNALVSTGAVRRVTDRPARLAITSAGSKLLNEYRS
;
A
#
# COMPACT_ATOMS: atom_id res chain seq x y z
N MET A 1 3.78 -24.41 -13.54
CA MET A 1 3.79 -23.65 -13.31
C MET A 1 4.19 -23.10 -12.51
N ARG A 2 4.25 -22.65 -12.30
CA ARG A 2 4.55 -22.05 -11.60
C ARG A 2 4.22 -21.24 -10.98
N PRO A 3 4.18 -21.10 -10.41
CA PRO A 3 3.71 -20.31 -9.76
C PRO A 3 4.04 -19.22 -9.28
N ARG A 4 4.03 -18.76 -9.41
CA ARG A 4 4.20 -17.90 -9.16
C ARG A 4 4.25 -17.28 -8.27
N ALA A 5 4.54 -17.71 -8.07
CA ALA A 5 4.73 -16.91 -7.28
C ALA A 5 4.30 -16.04 -6.54
N SER A 6 4.32 -15.60 -6.19
CA SER A 6 3.84 -14.46 -5.77
C SER A 6 2.82 -14.41 -4.67
N PRO A 7 2.33 -15.46 -4.05
CA PRO A 7 1.44 -15.32 -2.92
C PRO A 7 1.99 -14.45 -1.78
N PRO A 8 3.27 -14.60 -1.37
CA PRO A 8 3.79 -13.72 -0.32
C PRO A 8 3.82 -12.26 -0.75
N ASP A 9 4.20 -12.01 -2.00
CA ASP A 9 4.25 -10.64 -2.52
C ASP A 9 2.86 -10.03 -2.57
N THR A 10 1.88 -10.84 -2.95
CA THR A 10 0.49 -10.42 -2.99
C THR A 10 -0.01 -10.03 -1.60
N LEU A 11 0.30 -10.86 -0.59
CA LEU A 11 -0.10 -10.56 0.79
C LEU A 11 0.55 -9.29 1.31
N GLN A 12 1.82 -9.07 1.00
CA GLN A 12 2.50 -7.84 1.39
C GLN A 12 1.82 -6.64 0.78
N SER A 13 1.54 -6.70 -0.51
CA SER A 13 0.90 -5.60 -1.23
C SER A 13 -0.48 -5.31 -0.68
N VAL A 14 -1.27 -6.34 -0.42
CA VAL A 14 -2.62 -6.17 0.13
C VAL A 14 -2.56 -5.56 1.52
N THR A 15 -1.64 -6.01 2.37
CA THR A 15 -1.49 -5.47 3.71
C THR A 15 -1.16 -3.98 3.66
N VAL A 16 -0.24 -3.59 2.78
CA VAL A 16 0.12 -2.19 2.61
C VAL A 16 -1.05 -1.38 2.08
N LEU A 17 -1.75 -1.92 1.09
CA LEU A 17 -2.89 -1.24 0.47
C LEU A 17 -4.02 -1.01 1.48
N GLU A 18 -4.31 -2.01 2.31
CA GLU A 18 -5.33 -1.86 3.35
C GLU A 18 -4.95 -0.78 4.36
N ALA A 19 -3.66 -0.71 4.71
CA ALA A 19 -3.19 0.31 5.64
C ALA A 19 -3.32 1.70 5.04
N VAL A 20 -2.96 1.86 3.77
CA VAL A 20 -3.11 3.14 3.08
C VAL A 20 -4.59 3.55 3.04
N ASP A 21 -5.46 2.61 2.69
CA ASP A 21 -6.89 2.86 2.61
C ASP A 21 -7.45 3.31 3.96
N GLY A 22 -7.07 2.59 5.03
CA GLY A 22 -7.57 2.92 6.36
C GLY A 22 -7.09 4.28 6.85
N LEU A 23 -5.83 4.62 6.59
CA LEU A 23 -5.28 5.90 7.00
C LEU A 23 -5.73 7.05 6.10
N ALA A 24 -6.09 6.75 4.86
CA ALA A 24 -6.54 7.77 3.93
C ALA A 24 -7.79 8.50 4.43
N ALA A 25 -8.62 7.81 5.19
CA ALA A 25 -9.81 8.42 5.76
C ALA A 25 -9.47 9.59 6.70
N GLN A 26 -8.29 9.54 7.31
CA GLN A 26 -7.85 10.57 8.24
C GLN A 26 -7.13 11.73 7.55
N HIS A 27 -6.49 11.45 6.43
CA HIS A 27 -5.64 12.43 5.75
C HIS A 27 -6.24 13.02 4.47
N GLY A 28 -7.26 12.35 3.91
CA GLY A 28 -7.94 12.86 2.72
C GLY A 28 -6.99 13.00 1.53
N GLU A 29 -7.15 14.09 0.79
CA GLU A 29 -6.39 14.33 -0.43
C GLU A 29 -4.92 14.64 -0.18
N ALA A 30 -4.56 15.02 1.04
CA ALA A 30 -3.18 15.33 1.37
C ALA A 30 -2.28 14.10 1.28
N GLY A 31 -2.88 12.91 1.37
CA GLY A 31 -2.13 11.66 1.31
C GLY A 31 -1.66 11.22 2.69
N VAL A 32 -1.36 9.93 2.80
CA VAL A 32 -0.92 9.31 4.05
C VAL A 32 0.59 9.48 4.19
N PRO A 33 1.08 10.11 5.28
CA PRO A 33 2.52 10.22 5.49
C PRO A 33 3.15 8.83 5.62
N PHE A 34 4.29 8.63 4.98
CA PHE A 34 4.97 7.34 5.02
C PHE A 34 5.25 6.90 6.47
N LYS A 35 5.60 7.82 7.34
CA LYS A 35 5.87 7.49 8.74
C LYS A 35 4.67 6.89 9.45
N GLU A 36 3.47 7.39 9.16
CA GLU A 36 2.27 6.83 9.76
C GLU A 36 1.96 5.45 9.20
N LEU A 37 2.19 5.28 7.91
CA LEU A 37 2.01 3.98 7.26
C LEU A 37 2.98 2.97 7.88
N GLU A 38 4.22 3.35 8.04
CA GLU A 38 5.24 2.50 8.65
C GLU A 38 4.83 2.11 10.07
N ALA A 39 4.42 3.08 10.87
CA ALA A 39 4.01 2.83 12.26
C ALA A 39 2.82 1.87 12.34
N ALA A 40 1.86 2.02 11.44
CA ALA A 40 0.66 1.19 11.44
C ALA A 40 0.96 -0.26 11.07
N ILE A 41 2.01 -0.49 10.30
CA ILE A 41 2.28 -1.79 9.69
C ILE A 41 3.46 -2.52 10.30
N GLN A 42 4.29 -1.82 11.11
CA GLN A 42 5.56 -2.38 11.60
C GLN A 42 5.41 -3.68 12.39
N SER A 43 4.24 -3.92 12.97
CA SER A 43 3.99 -5.17 13.69
C SER A 43 3.65 -6.34 12.77
N ARG A 44 3.40 -6.06 11.50
CA ARG A 44 2.98 -7.06 10.53
C ARG A 44 4.04 -7.34 9.49
N LEU A 45 4.75 -6.31 9.06
CA LEU A 45 5.74 -6.41 8.00
C LEU A 45 7.02 -5.72 8.43
N SER A 46 8.15 -6.26 7.97
CA SER A 46 9.44 -5.58 8.13
C SER A 46 9.45 -4.34 7.26
N PHE A 47 10.39 -3.45 7.52
CA PHE A 47 10.56 -2.25 6.71
C PHE A 47 10.78 -2.61 5.24
N ARG A 48 11.58 -3.65 4.99
CA ARG A 48 11.86 -4.07 3.63
C ARG A 48 10.59 -4.58 2.93
N ALA A 49 9.80 -5.39 3.63
CA ALA A 49 8.55 -5.90 3.06
C ALA A 49 7.58 -4.76 2.78
N LEU A 50 7.52 -3.76 3.66
CA LEU A 50 6.69 -2.58 3.46
C LEU A 50 7.13 -1.83 2.20
N THR A 51 8.43 -1.55 2.07
CA THR A 51 8.91 -0.79 0.92
C THR A 51 8.74 -1.56 -0.37
N ASP A 52 8.97 -2.88 -0.36
CA ASP A 52 8.78 -3.70 -1.55
C ASP A 52 7.32 -3.73 -1.98
N GLY A 53 6.42 -3.93 -1.02
CA GLY A 53 4.98 -3.93 -1.30
C GLY A 53 4.51 -2.58 -1.81
N LEU A 54 4.98 -1.51 -1.20
CA LEU A 54 4.61 -0.15 -1.61
C LEU A 54 5.11 0.15 -3.02
N ASN A 55 6.35 -0.22 -3.33
CA ASN A 55 6.89 -0.01 -4.67
C ASN A 55 6.09 -0.77 -5.71
N ALA A 56 5.66 -1.99 -5.40
CA ALA A 56 4.82 -2.77 -6.30
C ALA A 56 3.48 -2.06 -6.54
N LEU A 57 2.87 -1.51 -5.49
CA LEU A 57 1.60 -0.80 -5.61
C LEU A 57 1.73 0.48 -6.42
N VAL A 58 2.83 1.20 -6.24
CA VAL A 58 3.09 2.40 -7.03
C VAL A 58 3.31 2.03 -8.50
N SER A 59 4.07 0.96 -8.74
CA SER A 59 4.35 0.52 -10.11
C SER A 59 3.10 0.10 -10.86
N THR A 60 2.15 -0.51 -10.16
CA THR A 60 0.90 -0.97 -10.79
C THR A 60 -0.18 0.11 -10.84
N GLY A 61 0.07 1.26 -10.22
CA GLY A 61 -0.89 2.35 -10.21
C GLY A 61 -1.95 2.26 -9.12
N ALA A 62 -1.84 1.30 -8.21
CA ALA A 62 -2.80 1.15 -7.11
C ALA A 62 -2.64 2.25 -6.07
N VAL A 63 -1.42 2.76 -5.91
CA VAL A 63 -1.09 3.84 -5.00
C VAL A 63 -0.27 4.86 -5.77
N ARG A 64 -0.47 6.14 -5.48
CA ARG A 64 0.36 7.18 -6.09
C ARG A 64 1.07 7.98 -5.01
N ARG A 65 2.22 8.52 -5.37
CA ARG A 65 2.97 9.38 -4.48
C ARG A 65 2.47 10.81 -4.66
N VAL A 66 1.93 11.37 -3.59
CA VAL A 66 1.38 12.73 -3.62
C VAL A 66 2.50 13.76 -3.51
N THR A 67 3.40 13.53 -2.55
CA THR A 67 4.58 14.38 -2.37
C THR A 67 5.79 13.50 -2.08
N ASP A 68 6.99 14.05 -2.28
CA ASP A 68 8.23 13.32 -2.05
C ASP A 68 8.86 13.62 -0.70
N ARG A 69 8.69 14.84 -0.22
CA ARG A 69 9.33 15.28 1.02
C ARG A 69 8.39 16.16 1.82
N PRO A 70 7.75 15.62 2.83
CA PRO A 70 7.79 14.21 3.23
C PRO A 70 7.01 13.34 2.24
N ALA A 71 7.36 12.08 2.19
CA ALA A 71 6.66 11.14 1.33
C ALA A 71 5.23 10.96 1.82
N ARG A 72 4.27 11.18 0.93
CA ARG A 72 2.85 10.97 1.19
C ARG A 72 2.27 10.16 0.06
N LEU A 73 1.35 9.29 0.41
CA LEU A 73 0.84 8.28 -0.51
C LEU A 73 -0.68 8.31 -0.50
N ALA A 74 -1.28 8.08 -1.66
CA ALA A 74 -2.73 8.06 -1.77
C ALA A 74 -3.16 6.85 -2.58
N ILE A 75 -4.27 6.23 -2.16
CA ILE A 75 -4.86 5.14 -2.91
C ILE A 75 -5.53 5.71 -4.15
N THR A 76 -5.41 5.00 -5.27
CA THR A 76 -6.04 5.39 -6.53
C THR A 76 -7.33 4.61 -6.73
N SER A 77 -8.08 4.97 -7.78
CA SER A 77 -9.27 4.19 -8.14
C SER A 77 -8.91 2.73 -8.43
N ALA A 78 -7.77 2.52 -9.09
CA ALA A 78 -7.28 1.18 -9.36
C ALA A 78 -6.96 0.45 -8.06
N GLY A 79 -6.40 1.15 -7.08
CA GLY A 79 -6.10 0.56 -5.78
C GLY A 79 -7.36 0.18 -5.02
N SER A 80 -8.36 1.05 -5.03
CA SER A 80 -9.64 0.75 -4.38
C SER A 80 -10.31 -0.46 -5.00
N LYS A 81 -10.27 -0.55 -6.33
CA LYS A 81 -10.84 -1.68 -7.05
C LYS A 81 -10.12 -2.97 -6.69
N LEU A 82 -8.81 -2.94 -6.67
CA LEU A 82 -8.00 -4.10 -6.31
C LEU A 82 -8.31 -4.56 -4.89
N LEU A 83 -8.42 -3.64 -3.96
CA LEU A 83 -8.72 -3.95 -2.58
C LEU A 83 -10.11 -4.60 -2.44
N ASN A 84 -11.10 -4.08 -3.16
CA ASN A 84 -12.43 -4.67 -3.16
C ASN A 84 -12.42 -6.09 -3.70
N GLU A 85 -11.62 -6.37 -4.71
CA GLU A 85 -11.48 -7.73 -5.25
C GLU A 85 -10.92 -8.69 -4.21
N TYR A 86 -9.97 -8.23 -3.40
CA TYR A 86 -9.40 -9.06 -2.34
C TYR A 86 -10.37 -9.30 -1.20
N ARG A 87 -11.25 -8.36 -0.95
CA ARG A 87 -12.23 -8.47 0.14
C ARG A 87 -13.46 -9.30 -0.23
N SER A 88 -13.63 -9.55 -1.50
CA SER A 88 -14.80 -10.28 -2.00
C SER A 88 -14.71 -11.80 -1.72
#